data_848a890169237c7ce11cb0950405ab71
#
_entry.id   848a890169237c7ce11cb0950405ab71
#
_cell.length_a   1.000
_cell.length_b   1.000
_cell.length_c   1.000
_cell.angle_alpha   90.00
_cell.angle_beta   90.00
_cell.angle_gamma   90.00
#
_symmetry.space_group_name_H-M   'P 1'
#
loop_
_entity.id
_entity.type
_entity.pdbx_description
1 polymer ?
#
loop_
_entity_poly.entity_id
_entity_poly.type
_entity_poly.pdbx_seq_one_letter_code
_entity_poly.pdbx_strand_id
1 'polypeptide(L)'
;MRRFRNRFLLFSLFLGLFLFTGEDTHLLSKTKKQKPKQPGKKLESVFGWTQVASGFKEITDIQFHPSLPGEMLVLEKKGKVHLWNFTNKESKLIADFTGNVETRSEEGLLGLAFHPKFSENKLFYINAVSKEAGKDQTFILEFRYDDSKVIHWQDRKRILLRVDQPYSNHNAGQLSFGPDGKLYIGFGDGGAGGDPYKHGQNTSTYLGTLIRITPNLESNAPPYKIPEDNPFKNSPGFLPEIWAYGFRNPWKFSFDTKTGDLYLADVGQDDWEEVDLVLKGKNYGWNIMEGFHCFLPKENCEKQGLTDPILEYDHKLGRSITGGYVYRGKNLSKYYGWYIFADFVSGKILGFPTEVEGKRKLTVLGDTHFLISTFGQDSTGELYFGDFSSGNIFQIGKKN
;
A
#
# COMPACT_ATOMS: atom_id res chain seq x y z
N MET A 1 27.69 14.83 49.67
CA MET A 1 26.54 14.30 50.43
C MET A 1 25.31 14.27 49.54
N ARG A 2 24.58 13.19 49.62
CA ARG A 2 23.29 12.76 49.01
C ARG A 2 23.32 12.22 47.59
N ARG A 3 23.32 10.90 47.58
CA ARG A 3 22.92 9.99 46.48
C ARG A 3 21.43 10.16 46.15
N PHE A 4 21.06 10.12 44.86
CA PHE A 4 19.73 9.69 44.44
C PHE A 4 19.84 8.61 43.35
N ARG A 5 19.06 7.56 43.58
CA ARG A 5 19.06 6.23 42.94
C ARG A 5 18.28 6.24 41.65
N ASN A 6 18.81 5.48 40.69
CA ASN A 6 18.13 5.01 39.50
C ASN A 6 16.81 4.33 39.84
N ARG A 7 15.76 4.60 39.04
CA ARG A 7 14.61 3.73 38.89
C ARG A 7 14.34 3.46 37.40
N PHE A 8 14.59 2.21 37.04
CA PHE A 8 14.08 1.56 35.83
C PHE A 8 12.56 1.48 35.95
N LEU A 9 11.83 1.85 34.92
CA LEU A 9 10.43 1.53 34.75
C LEU A 9 10.28 0.56 33.56
N LEU A 10 10.04 -0.69 33.93
CA LEU A 10 9.46 -1.70 33.04
C LEU A 10 7.99 -1.34 32.75
N PHE A 11 7.60 -1.32 31.49
CA PHE A 11 6.20 -1.33 31.10
C PHE A 11 5.74 -2.81 31.00
N SER A 12 4.92 -3.22 31.96
CA SER A 12 4.25 -4.51 32.00
C SER A 12 2.86 -4.40 31.35
N LEU A 13 2.54 -5.42 30.55
CA LEU A 13 1.19 -5.70 30.03
C LEU A 13 0.17 -5.73 31.18
N PHE A 14 -0.94 -5.02 31.02
CA PHE A 14 -2.11 -5.18 31.88
C PHE A 14 -3.15 -6.07 31.18
N LEU A 15 -3.24 -7.30 31.67
CA LEU A 15 -4.39 -8.17 31.47
C LEU A 15 -5.32 -7.91 32.67
N GLY A 16 -6.43 -7.24 32.45
CA GLY A 16 -7.41 -6.96 33.50
C GLY A 16 -8.32 -8.15 33.71
N LEU A 17 -8.11 -8.88 34.82
CA LEU A 17 -9.06 -9.87 35.38
C LEU A 17 -9.98 -9.15 36.36
N PHE A 18 -11.27 -9.02 36.08
CA PHE A 18 -12.27 -8.58 37.04
C PHE A 18 -12.79 -9.80 37.80
N LEU A 19 -12.44 -9.87 39.08
CA LEU A 19 -13.09 -10.74 40.06
C LEU A 19 -14.25 -9.97 40.71
N PHE A 20 -15.47 -10.42 40.49
CA PHE A 20 -16.62 -10.02 41.31
C PHE A 20 -16.86 -11.08 42.40
N THR A 21 -16.77 -10.68 43.64
CA THR A 21 -17.31 -11.40 44.81
C THR A 21 -18.61 -10.72 45.22
N GLY A 22 -19.69 -11.50 45.42
CA GLY A 22 -20.93 -11.01 45.97
C GLY A 22 -22.06 -11.99 45.70
N GLU A 23 -22.44 -12.70 46.74
CA GLU A 23 -23.56 -13.66 46.81
C GLU A 23 -24.88 -12.96 46.48
N ASP A 24 -25.73 -13.60 45.67
CA ASP A 24 -27.17 -13.68 45.94
C ASP A 24 -27.81 -14.87 45.21
N THR A 25 -28.63 -15.58 45.97
CA THR A 25 -29.25 -16.86 45.70
C THR A 25 -30.57 -16.72 44.94
N HIS A 26 -30.89 -17.77 44.17
CA HIS A 26 -32.19 -18.15 43.60
C HIS A 26 -32.77 -17.39 42.41
N LEU A 27 -32.57 -17.98 41.22
CA LEU A 27 -33.70 -18.40 40.35
C LEU A 27 -33.19 -19.40 39.28
N LEU A 28 -33.63 -20.66 39.44
CA LEU A 28 -33.43 -21.72 38.43
C LEU A 28 -34.30 -21.42 37.21
N SER A 29 -33.73 -20.88 36.16
CA SER A 29 -34.32 -20.87 34.82
C SER A 29 -33.56 -21.84 33.93
N LYS A 30 -34.28 -22.76 33.32
CA LYS A 30 -33.81 -23.83 32.44
C LYS A 30 -33.12 -23.23 31.24
N THR A 31 -31.79 -23.08 31.24
CA THR A 31 -31.00 -22.76 30.06
C THR A 31 -30.97 -23.99 29.14
N LYS A 32 -31.66 -23.91 28.00
CA LYS A 32 -31.45 -24.83 26.88
C LYS A 32 -29.97 -24.82 26.52
N LYS A 33 -29.28 -25.96 26.67
CA LYS A 33 -27.92 -26.16 26.15
C LYS A 33 -27.93 -25.88 24.66
N GLN A 34 -27.39 -24.72 24.25
CA GLN A 34 -27.06 -24.49 22.84
C GLN A 34 -26.00 -25.51 22.47
N LYS A 35 -26.27 -26.31 21.44
CA LYS A 35 -25.26 -27.15 20.79
C LYS A 35 -24.10 -26.25 20.35
N PRO A 36 -22.84 -26.69 20.50
CA PRO A 36 -21.70 -25.93 19.97
C PRO A 36 -21.93 -25.71 18.48
N LYS A 37 -21.86 -24.44 18.05
CA LYS A 37 -21.86 -24.12 16.62
C LYS A 37 -20.74 -24.92 15.97
N GLN A 38 -21.08 -25.71 14.96
CA GLN A 38 -20.08 -26.37 14.13
C GLN A 38 -19.09 -25.32 13.62
N PRO A 39 -17.78 -25.62 13.59
CA PRO A 39 -16.80 -24.71 12.98
C PRO A 39 -17.28 -24.39 11.57
N GLY A 40 -17.34 -23.10 11.25
CA GLY A 40 -17.80 -22.63 9.93
C GLY A 40 -17.06 -23.37 8.82
N LYS A 41 -17.78 -23.78 7.79
CA LYS A 41 -17.24 -24.48 6.63
C LYS A 41 -16.06 -23.65 6.12
N LYS A 42 -14.82 -24.19 6.21
CA LYS A 42 -13.61 -23.54 5.71
C LYS A 42 -13.87 -23.21 4.23
N LEU A 43 -13.85 -21.93 3.86
CA LEU A 43 -14.01 -21.51 2.49
C LEU A 43 -12.89 -22.18 1.68
N GLU A 44 -13.26 -22.99 0.70
CA GLU A 44 -12.24 -23.61 -0.16
C GLU A 44 -11.60 -22.52 -1.02
N SER A 45 -10.28 -22.35 -0.88
CA SER A 45 -9.50 -21.50 -1.77
C SER A 45 -9.68 -21.93 -3.20
N VAL A 46 -9.99 -20.97 -4.07
CA VAL A 46 -10.10 -21.17 -5.51
C VAL A 46 -8.71 -21.12 -6.15
N PHE A 47 -7.83 -20.29 -5.60
CA PHE A 47 -6.43 -20.15 -6.01
C PHE A 47 -5.51 -21.08 -5.23
N GLY A 48 -4.47 -21.54 -5.91
CA GLY A 48 -3.24 -22.03 -5.34
C GLY A 48 -2.13 -20.99 -5.49
N TRP A 49 -1.00 -21.24 -4.84
CA TRP A 49 0.19 -20.41 -4.95
C TRP A 49 1.43 -21.29 -4.87
N THR A 50 2.44 -20.92 -5.64
CA THR A 50 3.72 -21.61 -5.68
C THR A 50 4.82 -20.66 -5.25
N GLN A 51 5.64 -21.06 -4.28
CA GLN A 51 6.81 -20.27 -3.89
C GLN A 51 7.81 -20.22 -5.04
N VAL A 52 8.19 -19.02 -5.46
CA VAL A 52 9.11 -18.79 -6.58
C VAL A 52 10.42 -18.15 -6.15
N ALA A 53 10.43 -17.49 -4.98
CA ALA A 53 11.63 -16.87 -4.44
C ALA A 53 11.56 -16.83 -2.90
N SER A 54 12.72 -16.70 -2.24
CA SER A 54 12.84 -16.65 -0.78
C SER A 54 14.13 -15.95 -0.35
N GLY A 55 14.26 -15.72 0.96
CA GLY A 55 15.49 -15.18 1.56
C GLY A 55 15.47 -13.66 1.74
N PHE A 56 14.35 -13.00 1.46
CA PHE A 56 14.15 -11.57 1.70
C PHE A 56 13.60 -11.29 3.11
N LYS A 57 13.52 -10.01 3.46
CA LYS A 57 13.03 -9.57 4.78
C LYS A 57 12.08 -8.41 4.63
N GLU A 58 10.90 -8.50 5.28
CA GLU A 58 9.94 -7.40 5.36
C GLU A 58 9.71 -6.77 3.97
N ILE A 59 9.28 -7.59 2.99
CA ILE A 59 9.08 -7.18 1.59
C ILE A 59 8.02 -6.08 1.55
N THR A 60 8.34 -4.95 0.91
CA THR A 60 7.42 -3.81 0.73
C THR A 60 6.98 -3.61 -0.69
N ASP A 61 7.79 -4.05 -1.67
CA ASP A 61 7.41 -3.92 -3.07
C ASP A 61 8.06 -5.00 -3.94
N ILE A 62 7.38 -5.35 -5.05
CA ILE A 62 7.85 -6.26 -6.09
C ILE A 62 7.63 -5.60 -7.44
N GLN A 63 8.72 -5.39 -8.19
CA GLN A 63 8.67 -4.77 -9.51
C GLN A 63 9.35 -5.68 -10.54
N PHE A 64 8.69 -5.90 -11.67
CA PHE A 64 9.28 -6.64 -12.77
C PHE A 64 10.13 -5.71 -13.63
N HIS A 65 11.32 -6.21 -14.03
CA HIS A 65 12.25 -5.42 -14.81
C HIS A 65 11.75 -5.29 -16.27
N PRO A 66 11.55 -4.07 -16.75
CA PRO A 66 10.90 -3.85 -18.05
C PRO A 66 11.73 -4.32 -19.25
N SER A 67 13.04 -4.51 -19.09
CA SER A 67 13.95 -4.90 -20.17
C SER A 67 14.53 -6.29 -20.05
N LEU A 68 14.32 -6.97 -18.95
CA LEU A 68 14.89 -8.30 -18.66
C LEU A 68 13.77 -9.24 -18.22
N PRO A 69 13.13 -9.93 -19.16
CA PRO A 69 12.12 -10.94 -18.83
C PRO A 69 12.78 -12.07 -18.00
N GLY A 70 12.07 -12.53 -16.97
CA GLY A 70 12.59 -13.54 -16.04
C GLY A 70 13.39 -12.99 -14.86
N GLU A 71 13.30 -11.67 -14.62
CA GLU A 71 13.86 -11.05 -13.42
C GLU A 71 12.82 -10.17 -12.74
N MET A 72 12.94 -10.00 -11.41
CA MET A 72 12.14 -9.07 -10.62
C MET A 72 12.99 -8.35 -9.59
N LEU A 73 12.64 -7.10 -9.29
CA LEU A 73 13.17 -6.39 -8.13
C LEU A 73 12.31 -6.68 -6.91
N VAL A 74 12.97 -6.87 -5.77
CA VAL A 74 12.36 -7.06 -4.47
C VAL A 74 12.90 -6.01 -3.52
N LEU A 75 12.01 -5.22 -2.94
CA LEU A 75 12.34 -4.19 -1.97
C LEU A 75 12.13 -4.70 -0.57
N GLU A 76 13.14 -4.51 0.28
CA GLU A 76 13.04 -4.75 1.71
C GLU A 76 12.82 -3.41 2.45
N LYS A 77 11.90 -3.40 3.41
CA LYS A 77 11.55 -2.24 4.23
C LYS A 77 12.77 -1.48 4.76
N LYS A 78 13.83 -2.22 5.14
CA LYS A 78 15.06 -1.69 5.73
C LYS A 78 16.04 -1.07 4.73
N GLY A 79 15.63 -0.94 3.45
CA GLY A 79 16.37 -0.17 2.47
C GLY A 79 17.16 -1.00 1.45
N LYS A 80 17.04 -2.32 1.41
CA LYS A 80 17.70 -3.12 0.40
C LYS A 80 16.81 -3.34 -0.82
N VAL A 81 17.44 -3.35 -1.99
CA VAL A 81 16.81 -3.71 -3.26
C VAL A 81 17.58 -4.85 -3.89
N HIS A 82 16.90 -5.94 -4.16
CA HIS A 82 17.46 -7.15 -4.74
C HIS A 82 16.91 -7.36 -6.14
N LEU A 83 17.75 -7.85 -7.05
CA LEU A 83 17.36 -8.39 -8.34
C LEU A 83 17.32 -9.92 -8.21
N TRP A 84 16.14 -10.52 -8.33
CA TRP A 84 15.95 -11.96 -8.37
C TRP A 84 15.90 -12.44 -9.80
N ASN A 85 16.66 -13.48 -10.11
CA ASN A 85 16.64 -14.14 -11.41
C ASN A 85 15.95 -15.51 -11.30
N PHE A 86 14.87 -15.71 -12.08
CA PHE A 86 14.06 -16.93 -12.03
C PHE A 86 14.76 -18.15 -12.64
N THR A 87 15.76 -17.96 -13.53
CA THR A 87 16.44 -19.06 -14.21
C THR A 87 17.43 -19.76 -13.29
N ASN A 88 18.32 -19.00 -12.66
CA ASN A 88 19.33 -19.56 -11.75
C ASN A 88 18.87 -19.58 -10.29
N LYS A 89 17.74 -18.95 -9.98
CA LYS A 89 17.17 -18.82 -8.62
C LYS A 89 18.12 -18.12 -7.63
N GLU A 90 18.81 -17.11 -8.10
CA GLU A 90 19.75 -16.32 -7.32
C GLU A 90 19.27 -14.88 -7.14
N SER A 91 19.70 -14.28 -6.04
CA SER A 91 19.44 -12.89 -5.69
C SER A 91 20.73 -12.09 -5.73
N LYS A 92 20.74 -10.98 -6.45
CA LYS A 92 21.83 -9.98 -6.47
C LYS A 92 21.38 -8.72 -5.77
N LEU A 93 22.15 -8.25 -4.78
CA LEU A 93 21.92 -6.92 -4.16
C LEU A 93 22.30 -5.83 -5.18
N ILE A 94 21.35 -4.96 -5.52
CA ILE A 94 21.57 -3.87 -6.47
C ILE A 94 21.56 -2.49 -5.82
N ALA A 95 20.88 -2.33 -4.67
CA ALA A 95 20.97 -1.09 -3.88
C ALA A 95 20.90 -1.40 -2.38
N ASP A 96 21.62 -0.60 -1.60
CA ASP A 96 21.62 -0.65 -0.14
C ASP A 96 21.52 0.76 0.45
N PHE A 97 20.36 1.08 1.00
CA PHE A 97 20.02 2.33 1.67
C PHE A 97 19.91 2.14 3.19
N THR A 98 20.38 1.00 3.71
CA THR A 98 20.37 0.70 5.15
C THR A 98 21.07 1.81 5.94
N GLY A 99 20.44 2.27 7.02
CA GLY A 99 20.94 3.38 7.83
C GLY A 99 20.57 4.78 7.32
N ASN A 100 20.03 4.89 6.07
CA ASN A 100 19.46 6.13 5.57
C ASN A 100 17.92 6.12 5.64
N VAL A 101 17.30 4.96 5.83
CA VAL A 101 15.86 4.77 5.85
C VAL A 101 15.39 4.58 7.29
N GLU A 102 14.39 5.34 7.72
CA GLU A 102 13.64 5.09 8.95
C GLU A 102 12.75 3.86 8.78
N THR A 103 12.51 3.12 9.87
CA THR A 103 11.82 1.82 9.79
C THR A 103 10.80 1.58 10.91
N ARG A 104 10.36 2.66 11.59
CA ARG A 104 9.35 2.58 12.62
C ARG A 104 7.98 2.37 11.95
N SER A 105 7.09 1.67 12.58
CA SER A 105 5.72 1.42 12.10
C SER A 105 5.66 1.12 10.59
N GLU A 106 5.10 2.02 9.77
CA GLU A 106 4.98 1.88 8.32
C GLU A 106 6.14 2.54 7.54
N GLU A 107 7.04 3.27 8.21
CA GLU A 107 8.20 3.87 7.56
C GLU A 107 9.11 2.81 6.94
N GLY A 108 9.77 3.15 5.85
CA GLY A 108 10.63 2.22 5.15
C GLY A 108 11.08 2.72 3.78
N LEU A 109 11.72 1.82 3.05
CA LEU A 109 11.78 1.84 1.60
C LEU A 109 10.46 1.21 1.12
N LEU A 110 9.56 2.00 0.53
CA LEU A 110 8.14 1.63 0.39
C LEU A 110 7.72 1.34 -1.05
N GLY A 111 8.40 1.89 -2.04
CA GLY A 111 8.06 1.67 -3.42
C GLY A 111 9.18 2.03 -4.39
N LEU A 112 9.11 1.45 -5.59
CA LEU A 112 10.00 1.73 -6.71
C LEU A 112 9.22 1.77 -8.02
N ALA A 113 9.59 2.68 -8.91
CA ALA A 113 9.09 2.71 -10.28
C ALA A 113 10.23 2.89 -11.27
N PHE A 114 10.22 2.09 -12.33
CA PHE A 114 11.12 2.28 -13.47
C PHE A 114 10.60 3.40 -14.36
N HIS A 115 11.52 4.24 -14.86
CA HIS A 115 11.16 5.20 -15.91
C HIS A 115 10.66 4.46 -17.17
N PRO A 116 9.62 4.94 -17.88
CA PRO A 116 9.09 4.25 -19.07
C PRO A 116 10.14 3.95 -20.16
N LYS A 117 11.20 4.76 -20.23
CA LYS A 117 12.36 4.54 -21.11
C LYS A 117 13.57 3.96 -20.36
N PHE A 118 13.34 3.09 -19.38
CA PHE A 118 14.41 2.52 -18.57
C PHE A 118 15.46 1.76 -19.40
N SER A 119 15.06 1.09 -20.48
CA SER A 119 16.00 0.43 -21.41
C SER A 119 17.05 1.39 -21.97
N GLU A 120 16.70 2.67 -22.16
CA GLU A 120 17.58 3.71 -22.73
C GLU A 120 18.34 4.47 -21.64
N ASN A 121 17.62 4.96 -20.61
CA ASN A 121 18.14 5.93 -19.63
C ASN A 121 18.56 5.32 -18.29
N LYS A 122 18.13 4.09 -18.02
CA LYS A 122 18.42 3.35 -16.77
C LYS A 122 17.92 4.06 -15.50
N LEU A 123 16.94 4.97 -15.62
CA LEU A 123 16.41 5.70 -14.48
C LEU A 123 15.33 4.92 -13.75
N PHE A 124 15.37 5.00 -12.43
CA PHE A 124 14.31 4.51 -11.55
C PHE A 124 14.11 5.49 -10.39
N TYR A 125 12.97 5.39 -9.77
CA TYR A 125 12.54 6.26 -8.67
C TYR A 125 12.16 5.43 -7.47
N ILE A 126 12.46 5.93 -6.28
CA ILE A 126 12.04 5.29 -5.03
C ILE A 126 11.24 6.26 -4.16
N ASN A 127 10.38 5.68 -3.34
CA ASN A 127 9.76 6.31 -2.19
C ASN A 127 10.36 5.70 -0.94
N ALA A 128 10.95 6.54 -0.08
CA ALA A 128 11.51 6.10 1.18
C ALA A 128 11.29 7.16 2.27
N VAL A 129 11.04 6.72 3.50
CA VAL A 129 11.03 7.60 4.66
C VAL A 129 12.43 7.66 5.24
N SER A 130 12.93 8.87 5.44
CA SER A 130 14.25 9.14 6.00
C SER A 130 14.18 10.32 6.97
N LYS A 131 15.22 10.48 7.77
CA LYS A 131 15.29 11.57 8.73
C LYS A 131 16.28 12.63 8.27
N GLU A 132 15.80 13.85 8.09
CA GLU A 132 16.68 15.00 7.80
C GLU A 132 16.36 16.15 8.78
N ALA A 133 17.39 16.77 9.31
CA ALA A 133 17.29 17.84 10.31
C ALA A 133 16.38 17.51 11.52
N GLY A 134 16.37 16.24 11.93
CA GLY A 134 15.57 15.76 13.07
C GLY A 134 14.11 15.46 12.77
N LYS A 135 13.64 15.66 11.53
CA LYS A 135 12.27 15.38 11.08
C LYS A 135 12.21 14.16 10.19
N ASP A 136 11.16 13.37 10.34
CA ASP A 136 10.87 12.28 9.43
C ASP A 136 10.19 12.83 8.18
N GLN A 137 10.70 12.43 7.02
CA GLN A 137 10.23 12.93 5.72
C GLN A 137 10.16 11.79 4.72
N THR A 138 9.13 11.79 3.90
CA THR A 138 9.11 11.00 2.68
C THR A 138 9.95 11.68 1.61
N PHE A 139 10.87 10.93 1.04
CA PHE A 139 11.72 11.34 -0.08
C PHE A 139 11.31 10.59 -1.35
N ILE A 140 11.11 11.33 -2.41
CA ILE A 140 11.03 10.77 -3.77
C ILE A 140 12.34 11.06 -4.46
N LEU A 141 13.10 9.97 -4.70
CA LEU A 141 14.49 10.06 -5.18
C LEU A 141 14.64 9.44 -6.56
N GLU A 142 15.47 10.06 -7.41
CA GLU A 142 15.87 9.53 -8.72
C GLU A 142 17.25 8.89 -8.62
N PHE A 143 17.35 7.68 -9.16
CA PHE A 143 18.61 6.96 -9.32
C PHE A 143 18.81 6.53 -10.78
N ARG A 144 20.06 6.20 -11.08
CA ARG A 144 20.41 5.51 -12.33
C ARG A 144 20.91 4.11 -11.98
N TYR A 145 20.31 3.10 -12.59
CA TYR A 145 20.72 1.72 -12.44
C TYR A 145 22.10 1.51 -13.05
N ASP A 146 22.95 0.80 -12.32
CA ASP A 146 24.29 0.40 -12.72
C ASP A 146 24.51 -1.04 -12.19
N ASP A 147 24.64 -1.99 -13.10
CA ASP A 147 24.80 -3.42 -12.77
C ASP A 147 26.21 -3.78 -12.27
N SER A 148 27.18 -2.85 -12.42
CA SER A 148 28.56 -3.03 -12.00
C SER A 148 28.81 -2.77 -10.52
N LYS A 149 27.85 -2.11 -9.80
CA LYS A 149 28.02 -1.73 -8.39
C LYS A 149 26.69 -1.79 -7.62
N VAL A 150 26.81 -1.87 -6.28
CA VAL A 150 25.68 -1.62 -5.39
C VAL A 150 25.45 -0.11 -5.31
N ILE A 151 24.21 0.33 -5.51
CA ILE A 151 23.80 1.73 -5.46
C ILE A 151 23.53 2.11 -4.00
N HIS A 152 24.07 3.24 -3.56
CA HIS A 152 23.89 3.77 -2.21
C HIS A 152 23.09 5.07 -2.21
N TRP A 153 22.64 5.51 -1.04
CA TRP A 153 21.82 6.71 -0.86
C TRP A 153 22.44 7.98 -1.49
N GLN A 154 23.75 8.13 -1.38
CA GLN A 154 24.50 9.25 -1.94
C GLN A 154 24.62 9.22 -3.47
N ASP A 155 24.39 8.06 -4.10
CA ASP A 155 24.42 7.93 -5.57
C ASP A 155 23.15 8.49 -6.25
N ARG A 156 22.19 9.02 -5.45
CA ARG A 156 20.99 9.63 -6.01
C ARG A 156 21.34 10.76 -6.97
N LYS A 157 20.70 10.77 -8.11
CA LYS A 157 20.88 11.86 -9.08
C LYS A 157 20.26 13.16 -8.61
N ARG A 158 19.06 13.05 -8.01
CA ARG A 158 18.33 14.19 -7.43
C ARG A 158 17.21 13.75 -6.50
N ILE A 159 16.72 14.72 -5.75
CA ILE A 159 15.52 14.62 -4.95
C ILE A 159 14.39 15.29 -5.75
N LEU A 160 13.32 14.55 -6.05
CA LEU A 160 12.14 15.10 -6.69
C LEU A 160 11.26 15.85 -5.69
N LEU A 161 10.98 15.19 -4.56
CA LEU A 161 10.10 15.73 -3.52
C LEU A 161 10.63 15.38 -2.13
N ARG A 162 10.29 16.22 -1.15
CA ARG A 162 10.39 15.97 0.28
C ARG A 162 9.06 16.36 0.92
N VAL A 163 8.50 15.49 1.72
CA VAL A 163 7.22 15.72 2.41
C VAL A 163 7.38 15.35 3.87
N ASP A 164 7.17 16.32 4.77
CA ASP A 164 7.23 16.09 6.21
C ASP A 164 6.18 15.05 6.62
N GLN A 165 6.57 14.07 7.45
CA GLN A 165 5.70 13.07 8.01
C GLN A 165 5.46 13.36 9.49
N PRO A 166 4.23 13.71 9.89
CA PRO A 166 3.94 14.02 11.29
C PRO A 166 4.01 12.80 12.20
N TYR A 167 3.71 11.61 11.65
CA TYR A 167 3.73 10.33 12.37
C TYR A 167 4.40 9.24 11.54
N SER A 168 4.74 8.12 12.21
CA SER A 168 5.43 6.98 11.58
C SER A 168 4.49 5.98 10.89
N ASN A 169 3.21 6.28 10.80
CA ASN A 169 2.18 5.49 10.11
C ASN A 169 1.47 6.32 9.04
N HIS A 170 0.68 5.67 8.19
CA HIS A 170 0.02 6.22 7.00
C HIS A 170 1.01 6.89 6.04
N ASN A 171 2.14 6.24 5.82
CA ASN A 171 3.17 6.75 4.91
C ASN A 171 2.88 6.38 3.44
N ALA A 172 1.95 5.46 3.17
CA ALA A 172 1.63 4.95 1.84
C ALA A 172 2.87 4.43 1.09
N GLY A 173 3.26 5.05 -0.01
CA GLY A 173 4.59 4.86 -0.59
C GLY A 173 4.64 4.29 -2.00
N GLN A 174 3.51 3.88 -2.58
CA GLN A 174 3.47 3.40 -3.96
C GLN A 174 3.83 4.52 -4.94
N LEU A 175 4.65 4.14 -5.94
CA LEU A 175 4.93 4.92 -7.13
C LEU A 175 4.57 4.08 -8.36
N SER A 176 4.05 4.72 -9.39
CA SER A 176 3.86 4.06 -10.68
C SER A 176 3.82 5.07 -11.82
N PHE A 177 4.39 4.70 -12.97
CA PHE A 177 4.12 5.45 -14.19
C PHE A 177 2.78 5.01 -14.77
N GLY A 178 1.93 5.97 -15.06
CA GLY A 178 0.69 5.73 -15.78
C GLY A 178 0.92 5.48 -17.28
N PRO A 179 -0.12 5.03 -18.00
CA PRO A 179 -0.07 4.83 -19.46
C PRO A 179 0.22 6.12 -20.22
N ASP A 180 0.02 7.27 -19.59
CA ASP A 180 0.33 8.61 -20.09
C ASP A 180 1.81 9.01 -19.91
N GLY A 181 2.63 8.10 -19.33
CA GLY A 181 4.04 8.32 -19.06
C GLY A 181 4.35 9.32 -17.96
N LYS A 182 3.37 9.64 -17.09
CA LYS A 182 3.56 10.49 -15.91
C LYS A 182 3.76 9.63 -14.67
N LEU A 183 4.51 10.16 -13.69
CA LEU A 183 4.74 9.50 -12.41
C LEU A 183 3.62 9.89 -11.43
N TYR A 184 2.91 8.88 -10.94
CA TYR A 184 1.90 8.98 -9.88
C TYR A 184 2.51 8.53 -8.56
N ILE A 185 2.17 9.22 -7.47
CA ILE A 185 2.74 8.97 -6.14
C ILE A 185 1.63 9.13 -5.10
N GLY A 186 1.38 8.08 -4.31
CA GLY A 186 0.43 8.10 -3.21
C GLY A 186 1.07 8.60 -1.91
N PHE A 187 0.35 9.45 -1.19
CA PHE A 187 0.67 9.91 0.16
C PHE A 187 -0.51 9.68 1.07
N GLY A 188 -0.28 9.08 2.24
CA GLY A 188 -1.28 9.00 3.30
C GLY A 188 -1.50 10.35 3.99
N ASP A 189 -2.47 10.39 4.90
CA ASP A 189 -2.82 11.61 5.66
C ASP A 189 -1.73 12.02 6.68
N GLY A 190 -0.64 11.25 6.78
CA GLY A 190 0.49 11.49 7.66
C GLY A 190 0.32 10.90 9.05
N GLY A 191 -0.75 10.12 9.31
CA GLY A 191 -0.85 9.24 10.46
C GLY A 191 -1.70 9.73 11.62
N ALA A 192 -1.63 9.00 12.72
CA ALA A 192 -2.53 9.00 13.87
C ALA A 192 -3.96 8.51 13.54
N GLY A 193 -4.86 8.50 14.53
CA GLY A 193 -6.26 8.13 14.33
C GLY A 193 -7.13 9.32 13.93
N GLY A 194 -7.97 9.14 12.91
CA GLY A 194 -9.00 10.11 12.52
C GLY A 194 -8.49 11.38 11.84
N ASP A 195 -7.25 11.38 11.35
CA ASP A 195 -6.64 12.51 10.65
C ASP A 195 -6.71 13.83 11.45
N PRO A 196 -5.98 13.95 12.56
CA PRO A 196 -6.09 15.08 13.49
C PRO A 196 -5.75 16.43 12.85
N TYR A 197 -5.00 16.43 11.77
CA TYR A 197 -4.61 17.64 11.04
C TYR A 197 -5.49 17.93 9.81
N LYS A 198 -6.46 17.04 9.52
CA LYS A 198 -7.39 17.15 8.38
C LYS A 198 -6.67 17.18 7.02
N HIS A 199 -5.58 16.44 6.91
CA HIS A 199 -4.79 16.41 5.68
C HIS A 199 -5.57 15.79 4.52
N GLY A 200 -6.44 14.80 4.75
CA GLY A 200 -7.28 14.22 3.71
C GLY A 200 -8.13 15.22 2.94
N GLN A 201 -8.53 16.33 3.60
CA GLN A 201 -9.31 17.40 2.97
C GLN A 201 -8.50 18.70 2.76
N ASN A 202 -7.19 18.68 3.04
CA ASN A 202 -6.34 19.86 2.89
C ASN A 202 -5.54 19.82 1.59
N THR A 203 -6.00 20.52 0.58
CA THR A 203 -5.40 20.57 -0.76
C THR A 203 -4.14 21.44 -0.88
N SER A 204 -3.68 22.05 0.23
CA SER A 204 -2.42 22.80 0.31
C SER A 204 -1.24 21.94 0.80
N THR A 205 -1.42 20.64 0.98
CA THR A 205 -0.40 19.65 1.31
C THR A 205 -0.45 18.48 0.35
N TYR A 206 0.62 17.68 0.28
CA TYR A 206 0.62 16.40 -0.45
C TYR A 206 0.02 15.25 0.38
N LEU A 207 -0.09 15.42 1.70
CA LEU A 207 -0.64 14.39 2.57
C LEU A 207 -2.13 14.13 2.26
N GLY A 208 -2.54 12.87 2.27
CA GLY A 208 -3.90 12.43 1.90
C GLY A 208 -4.22 12.55 0.41
N THR A 209 -3.20 12.49 -0.47
CA THR A 209 -3.39 12.70 -1.91
C THR A 209 -2.70 11.66 -2.78
N LEU A 210 -3.16 11.58 -4.02
CA LEU A 210 -2.42 11.02 -5.14
C LEU A 210 -1.95 12.18 -6.02
N ILE A 211 -0.65 12.35 -6.18
CA ILE A 211 -0.08 13.39 -7.04
C ILE A 211 0.37 12.82 -8.38
N ARG A 212 0.51 13.69 -9.38
CA ARG A 212 0.96 13.34 -10.73
C ARG A 212 1.94 14.37 -11.27
N ILE A 213 3.15 13.93 -11.62
CA ILE A 213 4.25 14.78 -12.08
C ILE A 213 4.95 14.19 -13.31
N THR A 214 5.73 15.00 -14.01
CA THR A 214 6.65 14.55 -15.07
C THR A 214 8.08 14.78 -14.62
N PRO A 215 8.85 13.74 -14.25
CA PRO A 215 10.26 13.88 -13.93
C PRO A 215 11.02 14.51 -15.11
N ASN A 216 11.88 15.47 -14.83
CA ASN A 216 12.70 16.12 -15.83
C ASN A 216 13.96 15.29 -16.10
N LEU A 217 14.34 15.12 -17.36
CA LEU A 217 15.56 14.39 -17.72
C LEU A 217 16.80 15.27 -17.75
N GLU A 218 16.63 16.59 -17.87
CA GLU A 218 17.71 17.57 -17.92
C GLU A 218 18.25 17.88 -16.52
N SER A 219 19.56 17.79 -16.35
CA SER A 219 20.22 17.93 -15.04
C SER A 219 20.08 19.31 -14.41
N ASN A 220 20.02 20.35 -15.22
CA ASN A 220 19.95 21.76 -14.79
C ASN A 220 18.52 22.31 -14.69
N ALA A 221 17.52 21.51 -15.01
CA ALA A 221 16.11 21.89 -14.92
C ALA A 221 15.54 21.58 -13.52
N PRO A 222 14.39 22.18 -13.13
CA PRO A 222 13.64 21.73 -11.96
C PRO A 222 13.45 20.21 -11.98
N PRO A 223 13.36 19.54 -10.81
CA PRO A 223 13.36 18.07 -10.75
C PRO A 223 12.20 17.42 -11.50
N TYR A 224 11.09 18.13 -11.64
CA TYR A 224 9.92 17.70 -12.41
C TYR A 224 9.16 18.89 -12.99
N LYS A 225 8.18 18.60 -13.85
CA LYS A 225 7.20 19.54 -14.40
C LYS A 225 5.81 19.12 -13.96
N ILE A 226 4.93 20.10 -13.80
CA ILE A 226 3.50 19.86 -13.63
C ILE A 226 2.90 19.57 -15.01
N PRO A 227 2.24 18.41 -15.22
CA PRO A 227 1.55 18.15 -16.47
C PRO A 227 0.48 19.22 -16.76
N GLU A 228 0.35 19.63 -18.03
CA GLU A 228 -0.58 20.69 -18.43
C GLU A 228 -2.04 20.37 -18.11
N ASP A 229 -2.36 19.08 -18.15
CA ASP A 229 -3.69 18.56 -17.94
C ASP A 229 -3.93 18.11 -16.48
N ASN A 230 -3.08 18.48 -15.51
CA ASN A 230 -3.39 18.26 -14.10
C ASN A 230 -4.64 19.04 -13.69
N PRO A 231 -5.57 18.43 -12.92
CA PRO A 231 -6.88 19.01 -12.64
C PRO A 231 -6.81 20.34 -11.89
N PHE A 232 -5.81 20.50 -11.05
CA PHE A 232 -5.70 21.64 -10.14
C PHE A 232 -4.53 22.58 -10.47
N LYS A 233 -3.89 22.41 -11.64
CA LYS A 233 -2.72 23.20 -12.04
C LYS A 233 -2.90 24.72 -11.87
N ASN A 234 -4.11 25.22 -12.13
CA ASN A 234 -4.43 26.63 -12.06
C ASN A 234 -5.54 26.94 -11.04
N SER A 235 -5.76 26.04 -10.08
CA SER A 235 -6.82 26.18 -9.09
C SER A 235 -6.28 26.81 -7.80
N PRO A 236 -6.72 28.01 -7.39
CA PRO A 236 -6.30 28.60 -6.13
C PRO A 236 -6.60 27.67 -4.94
N GLY A 237 -5.66 27.56 -4.00
CA GLY A 237 -5.81 26.73 -2.81
C GLY A 237 -5.45 25.25 -3.00
N PHE A 238 -5.06 24.85 -4.20
CA PHE A 238 -4.59 23.49 -4.48
C PHE A 238 -3.11 23.50 -4.86
N LEU A 239 -2.38 22.46 -4.41
CA LEU A 239 -1.08 22.14 -5.00
C LEU A 239 -1.29 21.61 -6.43
N PRO A 240 -0.56 22.13 -7.42
CA PRO A 240 -0.80 21.81 -8.84
C PRO A 240 -0.43 20.37 -9.21
N GLU A 241 0.31 19.67 -8.38
CA GLU A 241 0.67 18.26 -8.52
C GLU A 241 -0.50 17.31 -8.26
N ILE A 242 -1.49 17.73 -7.46
CA ILE A 242 -2.59 16.87 -7.01
C ILE A 242 -3.39 16.35 -8.21
N TRP A 243 -3.54 15.02 -8.29
CA TRP A 243 -4.41 14.33 -9.23
C TRP A 243 -5.78 14.02 -8.62
N ALA A 244 -5.78 13.51 -7.38
CA ALA A 244 -6.96 13.20 -6.56
C ALA A 244 -6.58 13.34 -5.08
N TYR A 245 -7.57 13.47 -4.20
CA TYR A 245 -7.36 13.67 -2.77
C TYR A 245 -8.47 13.05 -1.94
N GLY A 246 -8.37 13.14 -0.62
CA GLY A 246 -9.34 12.54 0.30
C GLY A 246 -9.02 11.09 0.61
N PHE A 247 -7.73 10.72 0.64
CA PHE A 247 -7.26 9.39 1.02
C PHE A 247 -6.72 9.38 2.44
N ARG A 248 -6.83 8.21 3.09
CA ARG A 248 -6.27 7.96 4.41
C ARG A 248 -4.85 7.40 4.34
N ASN A 249 -4.70 6.24 3.76
CA ASN A 249 -3.42 5.55 3.59
C ASN A 249 -3.46 4.69 2.31
N PRO A 250 -3.34 5.33 1.15
CA PRO A 250 -3.41 4.68 -0.16
C PRO A 250 -2.19 3.79 -0.38
N TRP A 251 -2.23 2.58 0.22
CA TRP A 251 -1.07 1.70 0.36
C TRP A 251 -0.50 1.25 -0.97
N LYS A 252 -1.33 0.64 -1.82
CA LYS A 252 -0.93 0.26 -3.18
C LYS A 252 -1.98 0.67 -4.19
N PHE A 253 -1.51 1.07 -5.37
CA PHE A 253 -2.34 1.31 -6.52
C PHE A 253 -1.68 0.75 -7.79
N SER A 254 -2.49 0.48 -8.80
CA SER A 254 -2.02 -0.04 -10.08
C SER A 254 -2.90 0.42 -11.23
N PHE A 255 -2.30 0.51 -12.41
CA PHE A 255 -3.03 0.73 -13.64
C PHE A 255 -3.39 -0.61 -14.29
N ASP A 256 -4.64 -0.73 -14.75
CA ASP A 256 -5.00 -1.82 -15.64
C ASP A 256 -4.28 -1.66 -16.99
N THR A 257 -3.47 -2.62 -17.35
CA THR A 257 -2.65 -2.57 -18.56
C THR A 257 -3.46 -2.58 -19.86
N LYS A 258 -4.76 -2.95 -19.80
CA LYS A 258 -5.66 -2.98 -20.96
C LYS A 258 -6.46 -1.68 -21.11
N THR A 259 -7.02 -1.16 -20.02
CA THR A 259 -7.96 -0.01 -20.05
C THR A 259 -7.28 1.30 -19.66
N GLY A 260 -6.20 1.25 -18.89
CA GLY A 260 -5.56 2.42 -18.27
C GLY A 260 -6.25 2.90 -17.00
N ASP A 261 -7.28 2.22 -16.53
CA ASP A 261 -7.98 2.56 -15.29
C ASP A 261 -7.06 2.39 -14.08
N LEU A 262 -7.17 3.33 -13.14
CA LEU A 262 -6.35 3.36 -11.93
C LEU A 262 -7.15 2.85 -10.74
N TYR A 263 -6.76 1.71 -10.20
CA TYR A 263 -7.30 1.10 -8.99
C TYR A 263 -6.38 1.39 -7.81
N LEU A 264 -6.95 1.87 -6.71
CA LEU A 264 -6.22 2.22 -5.50
C LEU A 264 -6.89 1.54 -4.31
N ALA A 265 -6.08 0.99 -3.41
CA ALA A 265 -6.51 0.44 -2.13
C ALA A 265 -6.18 1.43 -1.02
N ASP A 266 -7.20 1.92 -0.34
CA ASP A 266 -7.07 2.82 0.80
C ASP A 266 -7.39 2.10 2.10
N VAL A 267 -6.43 2.12 3.02
CA VAL A 267 -6.56 1.43 4.32
C VAL A 267 -7.44 2.23 5.26
N GLY A 268 -8.53 1.61 5.70
CA GLY A 268 -9.49 2.22 6.60
C GLY A 268 -9.04 2.39 8.05
N GLN A 269 -9.89 3.03 8.86
CA GLN A 269 -9.56 3.39 10.24
C GLN A 269 -10.15 2.42 11.26
N ASP A 270 -11.48 2.30 11.28
CA ASP A 270 -12.22 1.64 12.35
C ASP A 270 -12.97 0.39 11.88
N ASP A 271 -13.69 0.49 10.76
CA ASP A 271 -14.68 -0.49 10.37
C ASP A 271 -14.58 -0.98 8.92
N TRP A 272 -14.02 -0.18 7.99
CA TRP A 272 -14.10 -0.43 6.56
C TRP A 272 -12.78 -0.26 5.83
N GLU A 273 -12.50 -1.20 4.91
CA GLU A 273 -11.44 -1.14 3.92
C GLU A 273 -12.04 -0.87 2.55
N GLU A 274 -11.34 -0.15 1.65
CA GLU A 274 -11.93 0.25 0.38
C GLU A 274 -11.01 0.11 -0.82
N VAL A 275 -11.63 -0.01 -2.00
CA VAL A 275 -10.99 0.07 -3.30
C VAL A 275 -11.63 1.19 -4.09
N ASP A 276 -10.80 2.09 -4.61
CA ASP A 276 -11.20 3.21 -5.43
C ASP A 276 -10.86 2.99 -6.90
N LEU A 277 -11.76 3.41 -7.78
CA LEU A 277 -11.44 3.71 -9.17
C LEU A 277 -11.07 5.19 -9.25
N VAL A 278 -9.78 5.49 -9.35
CA VAL A 278 -9.31 6.86 -9.21
C VAL A 278 -9.48 7.66 -10.49
N LEU A 279 -10.34 8.66 -10.40
CA LEU A 279 -10.63 9.60 -11.49
C LEU A 279 -9.97 10.96 -11.22
N LYS A 280 -9.63 11.63 -12.30
CA LYS A 280 -9.03 12.96 -12.31
C LYS A 280 -9.87 13.98 -11.51
N GLY A 281 -9.24 14.67 -10.56
CA GLY A 281 -9.83 15.80 -9.82
C GLY A 281 -10.86 15.42 -8.77
N LYS A 282 -10.96 14.15 -8.39
CA LYS A 282 -11.96 13.66 -7.44
C LYS A 282 -11.46 13.70 -6.00
N ASN A 283 -12.43 13.83 -5.07
CA ASN A 283 -12.27 13.77 -3.63
C ASN A 283 -12.90 12.46 -3.12
N TYR A 284 -12.10 11.58 -2.49
CA TYR A 284 -12.50 10.26 -2.02
C TYR A 284 -13.00 10.26 -0.56
N GLY A 285 -13.07 11.43 0.07
CA GLY A 285 -13.91 11.68 1.24
C GLY A 285 -13.25 11.53 2.59
N TRP A 286 -12.08 10.93 2.74
CA TRP A 286 -11.39 10.87 4.02
C TRP A 286 -11.04 12.30 4.51
N ASN A 287 -11.30 12.70 5.75
CA ASN A 287 -11.82 11.95 6.91
C ASN A 287 -13.33 12.24 7.22
N ILE A 288 -14.09 12.64 6.22
CA ILE A 288 -15.54 12.79 6.31
C ILE A 288 -16.18 11.40 6.19
N MET A 289 -15.65 10.57 5.29
CA MET A 289 -16.09 9.22 4.98
C MET A 289 -15.04 8.16 5.33
N GLU A 290 -15.49 6.92 5.61
CA GLU A 290 -14.74 5.68 5.61
C GLU A 290 -15.59 4.66 4.85
N GLY A 291 -15.15 4.23 3.67
CA GLY A 291 -16.00 3.49 2.74
C GLY A 291 -17.23 4.30 2.31
N PHE A 292 -18.39 3.64 2.27
CA PHE A 292 -19.68 4.29 2.01
C PHE A 292 -20.28 4.99 3.24
N HIS A 293 -19.57 5.04 4.37
CA HIS A 293 -20.09 5.42 5.68
C HIS A 293 -19.54 6.77 6.14
N CYS A 294 -20.37 7.52 6.88
CA CYS A 294 -19.89 8.72 7.57
C CYS A 294 -18.87 8.37 8.64
N PHE A 295 -17.72 9.05 8.67
CA PHE A 295 -16.70 8.87 9.69
C PHE A 295 -16.65 10.05 10.67
N LEU A 296 -16.42 11.28 10.21
CA LEU A 296 -16.45 12.50 11.02
C LEU A 296 -17.27 13.61 10.33
N PRO A 297 -18.51 13.86 10.80
CA PRO A 297 -19.22 13.21 11.92
C PRO A 297 -19.70 11.79 11.58
N LYS A 298 -19.95 10.97 12.59
CA LYS A 298 -20.42 9.58 12.44
C LYS A 298 -21.79 9.45 11.73
N GLU A 299 -22.59 10.51 11.74
CA GLU A 299 -23.92 10.59 11.12
C GLU A 299 -24.12 11.94 10.43
N ASN A 300 -24.94 11.94 9.38
CA ASN A 300 -25.33 13.15 8.63
C ASN A 300 -24.12 13.96 8.11
N CYS A 301 -23.06 13.27 7.70
CA CYS A 301 -21.91 13.90 7.09
C CYS A 301 -22.25 14.54 5.73
N GLU A 302 -21.55 15.62 5.38
CA GLU A 302 -21.72 16.26 4.07
C GLU A 302 -21.02 15.43 2.98
N LYS A 303 -21.81 14.89 2.05
CA LYS A 303 -21.32 14.03 0.97
C LYS A 303 -21.24 14.72 -0.40
N GLN A 304 -21.68 15.98 -0.47
CA GLN A 304 -21.69 16.71 -1.74
C GLN A 304 -20.26 16.90 -2.26
N GLY A 305 -20.02 16.49 -3.50
CA GLY A 305 -18.70 16.58 -4.15
C GLY A 305 -17.72 15.45 -3.79
N LEU A 306 -18.09 14.53 -2.90
CA LEU A 306 -17.31 13.34 -2.61
C LEU A 306 -17.59 12.24 -3.65
N THR A 307 -16.63 11.34 -3.78
CA THR A 307 -16.70 10.19 -4.70
C THR A 307 -16.64 8.92 -3.87
N ASP A 308 -17.66 8.10 -3.98
CA ASP A 308 -17.74 6.82 -3.30
C ASP A 308 -16.68 5.84 -3.85
N PRO A 309 -16.15 4.93 -3.02
CA PRO A 309 -15.34 3.80 -3.48
C PRO A 309 -16.18 2.86 -4.36
N ILE A 310 -15.50 2.04 -5.15
CA ILE A 310 -16.17 1.04 -5.99
C ILE A 310 -16.45 -0.28 -5.26
N LEU A 311 -15.75 -0.48 -4.13
CA LEU A 311 -15.89 -1.64 -3.25
C LEU A 311 -15.45 -1.26 -1.84
N GLU A 312 -16.15 -1.80 -0.84
CA GLU A 312 -15.71 -1.83 0.56
C GLU A 312 -15.88 -3.22 1.15
N TYR A 313 -15.17 -3.50 2.25
CA TYR A 313 -15.41 -4.66 3.10
C TYR A 313 -15.15 -4.34 4.56
N ASP A 314 -15.89 -5.04 5.46
CA ASP A 314 -15.83 -4.78 6.89
C ASP A 314 -14.62 -5.47 7.58
N HIS A 315 -14.23 -4.96 8.74
CA HIS A 315 -13.14 -5.46 9.55
C HIS A 315 -13.37 -6.87 10.15
N LYS A 316 -14.52 -7.51 9.88
CA LYS A 316 -14.72 -8.94 10.16
C LYS A 316 -14.09 -9.82 9.08
N LEU A 317 -13.95 -9.30 7.87
CA LEU A 317 -13.31 -9.99 6.76
C LEU A 317 -11.80 -9.79 6.73
N GLY A 318 -11.34 -8.54 6.92
CA GLY A 318 -9.94 -8.13 6.92
C GLY A 318 -9.79 -6.72 7.49
N ARG A 319 -8.58 -6.26 7.81
CA ARG A 319 -8.35 -5.02 8.56
C ARG A 319 -7.23 -4.14 8.01
N SER A 320 -6.68 -4.49 6.87
CA SER A 320 -5.64 -3.70 6.23
C SER A 320 -5.51 -4.16 4.78
N ILE A 321 -6.18 -3.47 3.90
CA ILE A 321 -6.12 -3.77 2.48
C ILE A 321 -4.72 -3.51 1.92
N THR A 322 -4.20 -4.47 1.16
CA THR A 322 -2.90 -4.32 0.49
C THR A 322 -3.03 -3.63 -0.86
N GLY A 323 -4.09 -3.93 -1.58
CA GLY A 323 -4.21 -3.62 -3.00
C GLY A 323 -3.73 -4.75 -3.89
N GLY A 324 -3.71 -4.52 -5.20
CA GLY A 324 -3.38 -5.55 -6.18
C GLY A 324 -3.43 -5.05 -7.61
N TYR A 325 -3.79 -5.93 -8.55
CA TYR A 325 -3.79 -5.65 -10.00
C TYR A 325 -5.02 -6.22 -10.69
N VAL A 326 -5.39 -5.63 -11.82
CA VAL A 326 -6.31 -6.28 -12.76
C VAL A 326 -5.56 -7.41 -13.47
N TYR A 327 -6.03 -8.63 -13.27
CA TYR A 327 -5.40 -9.81 -13.84
C TYR A 327 -5.56 -9.85 -15.37
N ARG A 328 -4.42 -9.92 -16.07
CA ARG A 328 -4.36 -9.96 -17.54
C ARG A 328 -3.57 -11.18 -18.05
N GLY A 329 -3.24 -12.12 -17.15
CA GLY A 329 -2.53 -13.36 -17.48
C GLY A 329 -3.41 -14.43 -18.13
N LYS A 330 -2.78 -15.56 -18.44
CA LYS A 330 -3.42 -16.70 -19.14
C LYS A 330 -3.69 -17.90 -18.23
N ASN A 331 -2.91 -18.04 -17.14
CA ASN A 331 -2.98 -19.20 -16.26
C ASN A 331 -4.32 -19.34 -15.54
N LEU A 332 -4.94 -18.20 -15.20
CA LEU A 332 -6.23 -18.09 -14.54
C LEU A 332 -7.29 -17.45 -15.47
N SER A 333 -7.46 -17.96 -16.67
CA SER A 333 -8.28 -17.38 -17.73
C SER A 333 -9.72 -17.03 -17.31
N LYS A 334 -10.31 -17.78 -16.37
CA LYS A 334 -11.62 -17.50 -15.76
C LYS A 334 -11.67 -16.16 -15.02
N TYR A 335 -10.52 -15.68 -14.55
CA TYR A 335 -10.38 -14.43 -13.78
C TYR A 335 -9.73 -13.31 -14.58
N TYR A 336 -9.61 -13.48 -15.90
CA TYR A 336 -9.17 -12.39 -16.77
C TYR A 336 -10.12 -11.20 -16.63
N GLY A 337 -9.56 -10.01 -16.34
CA GLY A 337 -10.34 -8.81 -16.06
C GLY A 337 -10.85 -8.69 -14.62
N TRP A 338 -10.39 -9.51 -13.70
CA TRP A 338 -10.67 -9.33 -12.27
C TRP A 338 -9.60 -8.48 -11.61
N TYR A 339 -10.01 -7.52 -10.79
CA TYR A 339 -9.09 -6.90 -9.83
C TYR A 339 -8.87 -7.88 -8.69
N ILE A 340 -7.62 -8.34 -8.53
CA ILE A 340 -7.20 -9.31 -7.52
C ILE A 340 -6.29 -8.60 -6.55
N PHE A 341 -6.63 -8.63 -5.26
CA PHE A 341 -5.96 -7.92 -4.19
C PHE A 341 -5.95 -8.77 -2.91
N ALA A 342 -5.31 -8.29 -1.85
CA ALA A 342 -5.28 -9.01 -0.57
C ALA A 342 -5.53 -8.07 0.61
N ASP A 343 -5.78 -8.70 1.75
CA ASP A 343 -5.75 -8.08 3.06
C ASP A 343 -4.54 -8.58 3.84
N PHE A 344 -3.73 -7.66 4.33
CA PHE A 344 -2.47 -7.93 5.01
C PHE A 344 -2.67 -8.72 6.32
N VAL A 345 -3.69 -8.35 7.12
CA VAL A 345 -3.91 -8.94 8.45
C VAL A 345 -4.57 -10.30 8.36
N SER A 346 -5.59 -10.44 7.51
CA SER A 346 -6.32 -11.71 7.38
C SER A 346 -5.66 -12.71 6.45
N GLY A 347 -4.74 -12.27 5.60
CA GLY A 347 -4.09 -13.10 4.59
C GLY A 347 -5.02 -13.56 3.47
N LYS A 348 -6.22 -12.97 3.36
CA LYS A 348 -7.16 -13.34 2.30
C LYS A 348 -6.80 -12.69 0.99
N ILE A 349 -6.87 -13.50 -0.09
CA ILE A 349 -6.83 -13.01 -1.46
C ILE A 349 -8.27 -12.82 -1.90
N LEU A 350 -8.57 -11.61 -2.33
CA LEU A 350 -9.89 -11.12 -2.64
C LEU A 350 -9.96 -10.68 -4.10
N GLY A 351 -11.14 -10.52 -4.65
CA GLY A 351 -11.28 -9.98 -6.00
C GLY A 351 -12.71 -9.78 -6.45
N PHE A 352 -12.84 -9.03 -7.55
CA PHE A 352 -14.11 -8.77 -8.24
C PHE A 352 -13.84 -8.54 -9.73
N PRO A 353 -14.81 -8.83 -10.63
CA PRO A 353 -14.71 -8.52 -12.05
C PRO A 353 -14.79 -7.00 -12.26
N THR A 354 -13.90 -6.44 -13.11
CA THR A 354 -13.86 -4.99 -13.36
C THR A 354 -14.93 -4.50 -14.33
N GLU A 355 -15.40 -5.37 -15.23
CA GLU A 355 -16.37 -5.05 -16.29
C GLU A 355 -17.83 -5.10 -15.80
N VAL A 356 -18.11 -4.71 -14.55
CA VAL A 356 -19.45 -4.68 -13.97
C VAL A 356 -19.80 -3.25 -13.59
N GLU A 357 -20.94 -2.75 -14.04
CA GLU A 357 -21.47 -1.46 -13.62
C GLU A 357 -22.04 -1.51 -12.19
N GLY A 358 -21.85 -0.42 -11.43
CA GLY A 358 -22.39 -0.27 -10.09
C GLY A 358 -21.55 -0.96 -8.99
N LYS A 359 -22.21 -1.32 -7.89
CA LYS A 359 -21.56 -1.96 -6.73
C LYS A 359 -21.03 -3.34 -7.11
N ARG A 360 -19.75 -3.55 -6.88
CA ARG A 360 -19.06 -4.79 -7.20
C ARG A 360 -19.26 -5.82 -6.08
N LYS A 361 -19.39 -7.08 -6.47
CA LYS A 361 -19.52 -8.17 -5.50
C LYS A 361 -18.15 -8.73 -5.16
N LEU A 362 -17.74 -8.55 -3.92
CA LEU A 362 -16.51 -9.12 -3.37
C LEU A 362 -16.56 -10.65 -3.36
N THR A 363 -15.47 -11.28 -3.78
CA THR A 363 -15.28 -12.73 -3.75
C THR A 363 -13.98 -13.07 -3.03
N VAL A 364 -14.02 -14.01 -2.09
CA VAL A 364 -12.81 -14.60 -1.48
C VAL A 364 -12.26 -15.64 -2.45
N LEU A 365 -11.06 -15.40 -2.96
CA LEU A 365 -10.38 -16.23 -3.95
C LEU A 365 -9.34 -17.16 -3.31
N GLY A 366 -8.77 -16.73 -2.18
CA GLY A 366 -7.81 -17.50 -1.40
C GLY A 366 -7.88 -17.14 0.09
N ASP A 367 -7.53 -18.10 0.94
CA ASP A 367 -7.40 -17.92 2.38
C ASP A 367 -6.02 -18.46 2.78
N THR A 368 -5.07 -17.54 2.96
CA THR A 368 -3.69 -17.83 3.30
C THR A 368 -3.43 -17.54 4.79
N HIS A 369 -2.22 -17.80 5.24
CA HIS A 369 -1.75 -17.37 6.56
C HIS A 369 -0.61 -16.36 6.44
N PHE A 370 -0.42 -15.79 5.23
CA PHE A 370 0.66 -14.86 4.93
C PHE A 370 0.26 -13.42 5.26
N LEU A 371 1.24 -12.63 5.66
CA LEU A 371 1.11 -11.17 5.73
C LEU A 371 1.44 -10.59 4.34
N ILE A 372 0.44 -10.58 3.45
CA ILE A 372 0.64 -10.16 2.06
C ILE A 372 0.80 -8.64 2.00
N SER A 373 2.01 -8.15 1.85
CA SER A 373 2.34 -6.72 1.89
C SER A 373 2.32 -6.03 0.53
N THR A 374 2.47 -6.82 -0.54
CA THR A 374 2.56 -6.28 -1.90
C THR A 374 2.22 -7.33 -2.95
N PHE A 375 1.85 -6.85 -4.13
CA PHE A 375 1.76 -7.64 -5.35
C PHE A 375 2.75 -7.13 -6.40
N GLY A 376 3.06 -8.00 -7.36
CA GLY A 376 3.74 -7.66 -8.61
C GLY A 376 3.04 -8.33 -9.78
N GLN A 377 3.05 -7.68 -10.94
CA GLN A 377 2.54 -8.24 -12.19
C GLN A 377 3.67 -8.31 -13.20
N ASP A 378 3.89 -9.49 -13.80
CA ASP A 378 4.89 -9.65 -14.84
C ASP A 378 4.38 -9.16 -16.22
N SER A 379 5.26 -9.14 -17.21
CA SER A 379 4.95 -8.69 -18.56
C SER A 379 3.91 -9.57 -19.29
N THR A 380 3.61 -10.74 -18.76
CA THR A 380 2.57 -11.66 -19.28
C THR A 380 1.23 -11.49 -18.56
N GLY A 381 1.18 -10.64 -17.52
CA GLY A 381 0.00 -10.36 -16.72
C GLY A 381 -0.25 -11.35 -15.59
N GLU A 382 0.71 -12.23 -15.30
CA GLU A 382 0.65 -13.15 -14.15
C GLU A 382 0.99 -12.41 -12.85
N LEU A 383 0.36 -12.83 -11.74
CA LEU A 383 0.47 -12.16 -10.45
C LEU A 383 1.35 -12.90 -9.46
N TYR A 384 2.09 -12.11 -8.72
CA TYR A 384 2.96 -12.54 -7.63
C TYR A 384 2.61 -11.74 -6.37
N PHE A 385 2.84 -12.32 -5.20
CA PHE A 385 2.71 -11.59 -3.93
C PHE A 385 3.89 -11.88 -3.00
N GLY A 386 4.22 -10.90 -2.17
CA GLY A 386 5.25 -11.00 -1.13
C GLY A 386 4.63 -11.22 0.25
N ASP A 387 5.16 -12.21 0.98
CA ASP A 387 4.86 -12.40 2.40
C ASP A 387 5.88 -11.63 3.23
N PHE A 388 5.41 -10.62 3.94
CA PHE A 388 6.22 -9.74 4.79
C PHE A 388 6.93 -10.49 5.92
N SER A 389 6.28 -11.51 6.47
CA SER A 389 6.79 -12.22 7.64
C SER A 389 7.89 -13.23 7.31
N SER A 390 7.72 -14.01 6.26
CA SER A 390 8.68 -15.04 5.87
C SER A 390 9.73 -14.57 4.87
N GLY A 391 9.47 -13.45 4.17
CA GLY A 391 10.35 -12.98 3.10
C GLY A 391 10.30 -13.88 1.85
N ASN A 392 9.21 -14.62 1.68
CA ASN A 392 8.98 -15.45 0.51
C ASN A 392 8.09 -14.73 -0.51
N ILE A 393 8.27 -15.11 -1.78
CA ILE A 393 7.43 -14.60 -2.87
C ILE A 393 6.74 -15.79 -3.54
N PHE A 394 5.47 -15.62 -3.81
CA PHE A 394 4.61 -16.65 -4.39
C PHE A 394 3.98 -16.18 -5.70
N GLN A 395 3.91 -17.06 -6.67
CA GLN A 395 3.10 -16.85 -7.87
C GLN A 395 1.70 -17.43 -7.63
N ILE A 396 0.67 -16.67 -7.99
CA ILE A 396 -0.72 -17.14 -7.94
C ILE A 396 -1.01 -18.04 -9.14
N GLY A 397 -1.66 -19.16 -8.89
CA GLY A 397 -2.00 -20.15 -9.90
C GLY A 397 -3.30 -20.88 -9.60
N LYS A 398 -3.56 -21.93 -10.38
CA LYS A 398 -4.67 -22.84 -10.09
C LYS A 398 -4.36 -23.65 -8.83
N LYS A 399 -5.38 -23.93 -8.05
CA LYS A 399 -5.28 -24.94 -6.98
C LYS A 399 -5.09 -26.30 -7.63
N ASN A 400 -4.01 -27.01 -7.25
CA ASN A 400 -3.76 -28.40 -7.66
C ASN A 400 -4.75 -29.36 -6.98
#